data_0efa79cba18901e488b48d83d80b2185
#
_entry.id   0efa79cba18901e488b48d83d80b2185
#
_cell.length_a   1.000
_cell.length_b   1.000
_cell.length_c   1.000
_cell.angle_alpha   90.00
_cell.angle_beta   90.00
_cell.angle_gamma   90.00
#
_symmetry.space_group_name_H-M   'P 1'
#
loop_
_entity.id
_entity.type
_entity.pdbx_description
1 polymer ?
#
loop_
_entity_poly.entity_id
_entity_poly.type
_entity_poly.pdbx_seq_one_letter_code
_entity_poly.pdbx_strand_id
1 'polypeptide(L)'
;MKKNASYILVGLTLAACLATACSDNKQKKDKRTDTYSSGVISITSDESFKPIVEEEREVFESIYTEAKIKPVYTSESEGITNLLKANGTWLVITARNFKPDELQGLKDRNFLPKAMPLAYDGLALIVNKSNTDTCISVSDIKKILNGEANKWSDLYPGSKRGDITLVFDNPKSSAVHFVEDSILGGNAIKSQNVVAAQTSAEVIKYVEKTEGAIGIIGSNWLNDKRDTTNLTFNANIRLMSVSKWDKANPKNSWKPYQYYIYTGNYPLVRTIYALLNDPVNGLPWGFASFIASPKGQLIILKAGLLPVYGNITIRDVNVGE
;
A
#
# COMPACT_ATOMS: atom_id res chain seq x y z
N MET A 1 2.40 19.98 -83.47
CA MET A 1 1.47 19.73 -82.37
C MET A 1 1.87 18.48 -81.51
N LYS A 2 3.11 18.15 -81.29
CA LYS A 2 3.55 16.96 -80.49
C LYS A 2 4.41 17.28 -79.24
N LYS A 3 4.73 18.56 -78.97
CA LYS A 3 5.58 18.95 -77.82
C LYS A 3 4.78 19.35 -76.55
N ASN A 4 3.50 19.67 -76.67
CA ASN A 4 2.73 20.14 -75.50
C ASN A 4 2.05 19.02 -74.67
N ALA A 5 1.93 17.78 -75.22
CA ALA A 5 1.34 16.66 -74.51
C ALA A 5 2.29 16.04 -73.44
N SER A 6 3.62 16.18 -73.66
CA SER A 6 4.63 15.61 -72.75
C SER A 6 4.76 16.38 -71.45
N TYR A 7 4.53 17.69 -71.43
CA TYR A 7 4.60 18.53 -70.23
C TYR A 7 3.36 18.41 -69.34
N ILE A 8 2.20 18.08 -69.91
CA ILE A 8 0.98 17.85 -69.12
C ILE A 8 1.05 16.52 -68.38
N LEU A 9 1.69 15.51 -68.96
CA LEU A 9 1.85 14.21 -68.29
C LEU A 9 2.84 14.24 -67.16
N VAL A 10 3.95 15.05 -67.27
CA VAL A 10 4.93 15.23 -66.19
C VAL A 10 4.37 16.09 -65.05
N GLY A 11 3.51 17.07 -65.36
CA GLY A 11 2.83 17.88 -64.32
C GLY A 11 1.84 17.08 -63.51
N LEU A 12 1.09 16.12 -64.10
CA LEU A 12 0.12 15.28 -63.38
C LEU A 12 0.81 14.24 -62.48
N THR A 13 1.95 13.69 -62.87
CA THR A 13 2.72 12.75 -62.05
C THR A 13 3.41 13.42 -60.86
N LEU A 14 3.83 14.70 -60.93
CA LEU A 14 4.39 15.44 -59.80
C LEU A 14 3.32 15.87 -58.77
N ALA A 15 2.07 16.14 -59.22
CA ALA A 15 0.98 16.46 -58.34
C ALA A 15 0.46 15.23 -57.55
N ALA A 16 0.56 14.02 -58.14
CA ALA A 16 0.18 12.77 -57.45
C ALA A 16 1.16 12.35 -56.35
N CYS A 17 2.45 12.73 -56.43
CA CYS A 17 3.44 12.41 -55.41
C CYS A 17 3.41 13.33 -54.18
N LEU A 18 2.73 14.49 -54.24
CA LEU A 18 2.57 15.40 -53.12
C LEU A 18 1.35 15.11 -52.22
N ALA A 19 0.45 14.24 -52.68
CA ALA A 19 -0.76 13.87 -51.92
C ALA A 19 -0.55 12.67 -50.99
N THR A 20 0.59 11.99 -51.00
CA THR A 20 0.85 10.81 -50.17
C THR A 20 1.81 11.07 -48.99
N ALA A 21 2.21 12.32 -48.74
CA ALA A 21 3.17 12.67 -47.68
C ALA A 21 2.53 13.17 -46.39
N CYS A 22 1.22 13.06 -46.20
CA CYS A 22 0.54 13.31 -44.93
C CYS A 22 -0.17 12.06 -44.41
N SER A 23 0.58 10.98 -44.31
CA SER A 23 0.24 9.91 -43.38
C SER A 23 0.78 10.33 -42.02
N ASP A 24 0.05 11.23 -41.37
CA ASP A 24 0.18 11.46 -39.94
C ASP A 24 0.00 10.12 -39.23
N ASN A 25 1.12 9.50 -38.91
CA ASN A 25 1.19 8.41 -37.97
C ASN A 25 0.93 9.00 -36.57
N LYS A 26 -0.22 9.63 -36.38
CA LYS A 26 -0.81 9.86 -35.08
C LYS A 26 -1.09 8.47 -34.52
N GLN A 27 -0.12 7.92 -33.76
CA GLN A 27 -0.48 6.93 -32.76
C GLN A 27 -1.76 7.42 -32.12
N LYS A 28 -2.87 6.72 -32.36
CA LYS A 28 -4.10 6.88 -31.61
C LYS A 28 -3.69 6.65 -30.15
N LYS A 29 -3.36 7.73 -29.45
CA LYS A 29 -3.44 7.71 -27.98
C LYS A 29 -4.88 7.35 -27.73
N ASP A 30 -5.15 6.15 -27.26
CA ASP A 30 -6.47 5.77 -26.81
C ASP A 30 -6.93 6.84 -25.83
N LYS A 31 -7.89 7.64 -26.30
CA LYS A 31 -8.37 8.78 -25.54
C LYS A 31 -9.19 8.16 -24.41
N ARG A 32 -8.70 8.24 -23.18
CA ARG A 32 -9.46 7.78 -22.02
C ARG A 32 -10.87 8.34 -22.08
N THR A 33 -11.86 7.48 -21.83
CA THR A 33 -13.28 7.79 -21.88
C THR A 33 -13.94 7.72 -20.50
N ASP A 34 -13.19 7.37 -19.47
CA ASP A 34 -13.68 7.30 -18.11
C ASP A 34 -13.99 8.71 -17.56
N THR A 35 -14.99 8.76 -16.73
CA THR A 35 -15.40 9.94 -15.98
C THR A 35 -15.11 9.73 -14.49
N TYR A 36 -15.47 10.68 -13.65
CA TYR A 36 -15.34 10.57 -12.19
C TYR A 36 -16.03 9.33 -11.60
N SER A 37 -17.15 8.89 -12.20
CA SER A 37 -18.02 7.83 -11.65
C SER A 37 -18.40 6.73 -12.66
N SER A 38 -17.75 6.71 -13.83
CA SER A 38 -18.03 5.71 -14.86
C SER A 38 -16.79 5.36 -15.67
N GLY A 39 -16.79 4.17 -16.29
CA GLY A 39 -15.71 3.66 -17.12
C GLY A 39 -14.95 2.49 -16.48
N VAL A 40 -13.87 2.08 -17.12
CA VAL A 40 -13.03 0.96 -16.66
C VAL A 40 -11.59 1.44 -16.56
N ILE A 41 -10.97 1.29 -15.36
CA ILE A 41 -9.57 1.61 -15.16
C ILE A 41 -8.83 0.52 -14.38
N SER A 42 -7.51 0.44 -14.59
CA SER A 42 -6.62 -0.26 -13.68
C SER A 42 -5.98 0.73 -12.72
N ILE A 43 -5.90 0.33 -11.46
CA ILE A 43 -5.14 1.03 -10.42
C ILE A 43 -4.06 0.11 -9.89
N THR A 44 -3.02 0.66 -9.31
CA THR A 44 -1.98 -0.13 -8.63
C THR A 44 -2.06 0.07 -7.13
N SER A 45 -1.84 -0.97 -6.36
CA SER A 45 -1.76 -0.90 -4.90
C SER A 45 -0.62 -1.77 -4.39
N ASP A 46 0.06 -1.31 -3.35
CA ASP A 46 0.88 -2.22 -2.55
C ASP A 46 0.01 -3.36 -2.01
N GLU A 47 0.52 -4.58 -2.06
CA GLU A 47 -0.21 -5.80 -1.66
C GLU A 47 -0.64 -5.75 -0.19
N SER A 48 0.13 -5.07 0.65
CA SER A 48 -0.20 -4.88 2.06
C SER A 48 -1.58 -4.24 2.29
N PHE A 49 -2.12 -3.50 1.31
CA PHE A 49 -3.41 -2.81 1.41
C PHE A 49 -4.55 -3.50 0.67
N LYS A 50 -4.32 -4.72 0.16
CA LYS A 50 -5.31 -5.46 -0.61
C LYS A 50 -6.67 -5.57 0.10
N PRO A 51 -6.79 -5.94 1.39
CA PRO A 51 -8.10 -6.07 2.04
C PRO A 51 -8.91 -4.79 1.98
N ILE A 52 -8.33 -3.65 2.39
CA ILE A 52 -9.05 -2.37 2.41
C ILE A 52 -9.37 -1.85 1.01
N VAL A 53 -8.47 -2.04 0.03
CA VAL A 53 -8.71 -1.61 -1.35
C VAL A 53 -9.87 -2.40 -1.98
N GLU A 54 -9.98 -3.70 -1.70
CA GLU A 54 -11.10 -4.51 -2.18
C GLU A 54 -12.44 -4.09 -1.55
N GLU A 55 -12.48 -3.83 -0.24
CA GLU A 55 -13.68 -3.36 0.46
C GLU A 55 -14.13 -2.00 -0.09
N GLU A 56 -13.24 -1.06 -0.27
CA GLU A 56 -13.52 0.26 -0.86
C GLU A 56 -14.03 0.13 -2.30
N ARG A 57 -13.38 -0.72 -3.11
CA ARG A 57 -13.77 -0.99 -4.49
C ARG A 57 -15.18 -1.57 -4.59
N GLU A 58 -15.48 -2.58 -3.78
CA GLU A 58 -16.80 -3.23 -3.79
C GLU A 58 -17.92 -2.24 -3.47
N VAL A 59 -17.74 -1.40 -2.46
CA VAL A 59 -18.74 -0.38 -2.12
C VAL A 59 -18.80 0.72 -3.17
N PHE A 60 -17.67 1.18 -3.70
CA PHE A 60 -17.63 2.16 -4.78
C PHE A 60 -18.39 1.69 -6.01
N GLU A 61 -18.11 0.48 -6.51
CA GLU A 61 -18.77 -0.12 -7.67
C GLU A 61 -20.26 -0.40 -7.43
N SER A 62 -20.66 -0.65 -6.18
CA SER A 62 -22.09 -0.82 -5.84
C SER A 62 -22.88 0.50 -5.92
N ILE A 63 -22.22 1.63 -5.70
CA ILE A 63 -22.82 2.96 -5.80
C ILE A 63 -22.76 3.50 -7.22
N TYR A 64 -21.63 3.32 -7.88
CA TYR A 64 -21.35 3.78 -9.24
C TYR A 64 -21.32 2.58 -10.20
N THR A 65 -22.49 2.10 -10.57
CA THR A 65 -22.67 0.84 -11.31
C THR A 65 -22.01 0.82 -12.69
N GLU A 66 -21.78 2.00 -13.27
CA GLU A 66 -21.05 2.19 -14.54
C GLU A 66 -19.52 2.24 -14.36
N ALA A 67 -19.03 2.16 -13.13
CA ALA A 67 -17.60 2.18 -12.81
C ALA A 67 -17.06 0.76 -12.60
N LYS A 68 -15.86 0.51 -13.10
CA LYS A 68 -15.12 -0.74 -12.86
C LYS A 68 -13.67 -0.45 -12.56
N ILE A 69 -13.25 -0.76 -11.34
CA ILE A 69 -11.87 -0.64 -10.87
C ILE A 69 -11.20 -2.02 -10.95
N LYS A 70 -10.04 -2.09 -11.56
CA LYS A 70 -9.22 -3.31 -11.65
C LYS A 70 -7.92 -3.12 -10.86
N PRO A 71 -7.87 -3.51 -9.59
CA PRO A 71 -6.65 -3.40 -8.80
C PRO A 71 -5.57 -4.37 -9.32
N VAL A 72 -4.35 -3.87 -9.42
CA VAL A 72 -3.13 -4.66 -9.66
C VAL A 72 -2.28 -4.54 -8.41
N TYR A 73 -2.11 -5.65 -7.71
CA TYR A 73 -1.34 -5.71 -6.47
C TYR A 73 0.13 -6.01 -6.78
N THR A 74 1.02 -5.11 -6.37
CA THR A 74 2.46 -5.19 -6.60
C THR A 74 3.22 -4.77 -5.35
N SER A 75 4.54 -4.67 -5.43
CA SER A 75 5.33 -3.99 -4.40
C SER A 75 5.17 -2.46 -4.49
N GLU A 76 5.37 -1.77 -3.37
CA GLU A 76 5.36 -0.30 -3.33
C GLU A 76 6.30 0.32 -4.36
N SER A 77 7.52 -0.17 -4.44
CA SER A 77 8.52 0.33 -5.40
C SER A 77 8.07 0.21 -6.85
N GLU A 78 7.46 -0.91 -7.22
CA GLU A 78 6.97 -1.14 -8.57
C GLU A 78 5.77 -0.25 -8.90
N GLY A 79 4.81 -0.16 -7.99
CA GLY A 79 3.64 0.70 -8.14
C GLY A 79 4.02 2.15 -8.39
N ILE A 80 4.90 2.69 -7.55
CA ILE A 80 5.37 4.08 -7.70
C ILE A 80 6.17 4.25 -9.00
N THR A 81 7.04 3.30 -9.34
CA THR A 81 7.80 3.36 -10.61
C THR A 81 6.86 3.44 -11.81
N ASN A 82 5.77 2.67 -11.82
CA ASN A 82 4.80 2.68 -12.91
C ASN A 82 4.04 4.01 -12.99
N LEU A 83 3.66 4.59 -11.83
CA LEU A 83 3.05 5.92 -11.77
C LEU A 83 3.98 7.01 -12.31
N LEU A 84 5.26 6.98 -11.92
CA LEU A 84 6.26 7.96 -12.34
C LEU A 84 6.58 7.87 -13.84
N LYS A 85 6.51 6.68 -14.43
CA LYS A 85 6.64 6.51 -15.90
C LYS A 85 5.46 7.08 -16.67
N ALA A 86 4.33 7.34 -16.00
CA ALA A 86 3.07 7.79 -16.60
C ALA A 86 2.60 6.86 -17.74
N ASN A 87 2.78 5.56 -17.57
CA ASN A 87 2.56 4.54 -18.59
C ASN A 87 1.23 3.81 -18.36
N GLY A 88 0.13 4.58 -18.26
CA GLY A 88 -1.22 4.04 -18.03
C GLY A 88 -1.58 3.80 -16.56
N THR A 89 -0.66 3.98 -15.62
CA THR A 89 -0.96 3.99 -14.18
C THR A 89 -1.25 5.40 -13.73
N TRP A 90 -2.47 5.65 -13.25
CA TRP A 90 -2.97 6.97 -12.87
C TRP A 90 -3.17 7.14 -11.37
N LEU A 91 -3.27 6.03 -10.64
CA LEU A 91 -3.48 5.95 -9.20
C LEU A 91 -2.66 4.81 -8.62
N VAL A 92 -1.93 5.11 -7.54
CA VAL A 92 -1.23 4.12 -6.70
C VAL A 92 -1.65 4.30 -5.25
N ILE A 93 -2.02 3.21 -4.58
CA ILE A 93 -2.21 3.16 -3.13
C ILE A 93 -0.92 2.63 -2.49
N THR A 94 -0.34 3.40 -1.58
CA THR A 94 1.01 3.18 -1.04
C THR A 94 1.16 3.72 0.38
N ALA A 95 2.27 3.40 1.08
CA ALA A 95 2.52 3.85 2.46
C ALA A 95 3.40 5.11 2.56
N ARG A 96 3.74 5.74 1.46
CA ARG A 96 4.54 6.97 1.46
C ARG A 96 4.02 8.02 0.49
N ASN A 97 4.36 9.25 0.73
CA ASN A 97 4.15 10.35 -0.20
C ASN A 97 5.21 10.33 -1.33
N PHE A 98 5.00 11.13 -2.36
CA PHE A 98 6.05 11.42 -3.34
C PHE A 98 7.30 11.99 -2.66
N LYS A 99 8.46 11.58 -3.16
CA LYS A 99 9.72 12.24 -2.82
C LYS A 99 9.83 13.57 -3.59
N PRO A 100 10.60 14.55 -3.09
CA PRO A 100 10.73 15.86 -3.76
C PRO A 100 11.20 15.76 -5.22
N ASP A 101 12.17 14.88 -5.51
CA ASP A 101 12.68 14.61 -6.85
C ASP A 101 11.64 13.97 -7.79
N GLU A 102 10.81 13.07 -7.25
CA GLU A 102 9.70 12.45 -7.97
C GLU A 102 8.65 13.48 -8.38
N LEU A 103 8.28 14.36 -7.44
CA LEU A 103 7.36 15.47 -7.69
C LEU A 103 7.91 16.42 -8.76
N GLN A 104 9.18 16.80 -8.64
CA GLN A 104 9.83 17.70 -9.59
C GLN A 104 9.88 17.07 -10.98
N GLY A 105 10.30 15.81 -11.09
CA GLY A 105 10.36 15.10 -12.37
C GLY A 105 8.99 14.90 -13.04
N LEU A 106 7.89 14.84 -12.29
CA LEU A 106 6.54 14.85 -12.84
C LEU A 106 6.15 16.26 -13.34
N LYS A 107 6.41 17.31 -12.55
CA LYS A 107 6.12 18.70 -12.90
C LYS A 107 6.88 19.16 -14.14
N ASP A 108 8.15 18.77 -14.28
CA ASP A 108 9.00 19.11 -15.45
C ASP A 108 8.43 18.51 -16.74
N ARG A 109 7.63 17.45 -16.63
CA ARG A 109 6.89 16.82 -17.74
C ARG A 109 5.46 17.34 -17.89
N ASN A 110 5.12 18.47 -17.22
CA ASN A 110 3.79 19.10 -17.23
C ASN A 110 2.67 18.21 -16.63
N PHE A 111 3.00 17.33 -15.69
CA PHE A 111 2.00 16.62 -14.91
C PHE A 111 1.62 17.42 -13.65
N LEU A 112 0.44 17.13 -13.10
CA LEU A 112 -0.08 17.74 -11.87
C LEU A 112 -0.29 16.65 -10.81
N PRO A 113 0.80 16.05 -10.27
CA PRO A 113 0.68 14.98 -9.31
C PRO A 113 0.03 15.47 -8.02
N LYS A 114 -0.79 14.59 -7.42
CA LYS A 114 -1.43 14.84 -6.13
C LYS A 114 -1.23 13.64 -5.21
N ALA A 115 -1.03 13.92 -3.94
CA ALA A 115 -1.00 12.92 -2.89
C ALA A 115 -2.14 13.21 -1.92
N MET A 116 -2.95 12.20 -1.64
CA MET A 116 -4.08 12.27 -0.73
C MET A 116 -3.87 11.25 0.39
N PRO A 117 -3.67 11.67 1.64
CA PRO A 117 -3.63 10.74 2.75
C PRO A 117 -5.01 10.12 2.94
N LEU A 118 -5.09 8.81 3.18
CA LEU A 118 -6.35 8.07 3.27
C LEU A 118 -6.62 7.52 4.66
N ALA A 119 -5.60 6.91 5.28
CA ALA A 119 -5.71 6.25 6.56
C ALA A 119 -4.35 6.18 7.27
N TYR A 120 -4.39 5.95 8.60
CA TYR A 120 -3.22 5.48 9.34
C TYR A 120 -3.35 3.98 9.57
N ASP A 121 -2.29 3.24 9.27
CA ASP A 121 -2.15 1.80 9.45
C ASP A 121 -1.10 1.49 10.51
N GLY A 122 -1.39 0.58 11.42
CA GLY A 122 -0.42 0.04 12.34
C GLY A 122 0.29 -1.17 11.72
N LEU A 123 1.61 -1.11 11.58
CA LEU A 123 2.38 -2.26 11.13
C LEU A 123 2.44 -3.30 12.27
N ALA A 124 1.75 -4.41 12.11
CA ALA A 124 1.56 -5.42 13.13
C ALA A 124 2.69 -6.46 13.14
N LEU A 125 3.17 -6.81 14.33
CA LEU A 125 4.04 -7.96 14.52
C LEU A 125 3.21 -9.15 14.97
N ILE A 126 3.24 -10.22 14.19
CA ILE A 126 2.53 -11.47 14.47
C ILE A 126 3.50 -12.59 14.73
N VAL A 127 3.15 -13.45 15.67
CA VAL A 127 3.92 -14.65 16.04
C VAL A 127 3.02 -15.87 16.10
N ASN A 128 3.63 -17.04 16.12
CA ASN A 128 2.90 -18.30 16.29
C ASN A 128 2.06 -18.25 17.57
N LYS A 129 0.89 -18.85 17.53
CA LYS A 129 -0.05 -18.94 18.64
C LYS A 129 0.56 -19.57 19.92
N SER A 130 1.56 -20.47 19.79
CA SER A 130 2.28 -21.05 20.92
C SER A 130 3.24 -20.07 21.61
N ASN A 131 3.55 -18.93 20.98
CA ASN A 131 4.48 -17.96 21.52
C ASN A 131 3.87 -17.21 22.71
N THR A 132 4.52 -17.29 23.87
CA THR A 132 4.12 -16.62 25.12
C THR A 132 4.79 -15.26 25.32
N ASP A 133 5.81 -14.94 24.53
CA ASP A 133 6.48 -13.64 24.55
C ASP A 133 5.65 -12.64 23.75
N THR A 134 4.90 -11.81 24.44
CA THR A 134 3.82 -10.99 23.84
C THR A 134 4.14 -9.50 23.74
N CYS A 135 5.28 -9.06 24.32
CA CYS A 135 5.70 -7.66 24.31
C CYS A 135 7.09 -7.55 23.75
N ILE A 136 7.33 -6.60 22.81
CA ILE A 136 8.65 -6.34 22.22
C ILE A 136 8.87 -4.82 22.15
N SER A 137 10.12 -4.37 22.29
CA SER A 137 10.45 -2.94 22.11
C SER A 137 10.88 -2.63 20.69
N VAL A 138 10.74 -1.37 20.27
CA VAL A 138 11.32 -0.90 18.99
C VAL A 138 12.84 -1.12 18.98
N SER A 139 13.50 -0.96 20.14
CA SER A 139 14.95 -1.25 20.29
C SER A 139 15.27 -2.72 20.02
N ASP A 140 14.46 -3.66 20.51
CA ASP A 140 14.66 -5.09 20.25
C ASP A 140 14.39 -5.45 18.79
N ILE A 141 13.34 -4.87 18.17
CA ILE A 141 13.09 -5.01 16.73
C ILE A 141 14.31 -4.53 15.94
N LYS A 142 14.89 -3.38 16.31
CA LYS A 142 16.10 -2.86 15.67
C LYS A 142 17.29 -3.82 15.79
N LYS A 143 17.50 -4.46 16.95
CA LYS A 143 18.55 -5.47 17.13
C LYS A 143 18.33 -6.69 16.21
N ILE A 144 17.10 -7.17 16.09
CA ILE A 144 16.79 -8.27 15.17
C ILE A 144 17.08 -7.87 13.72
N LEU A 145 16.63 -6.68 13.29
CA LEU A 145 16.83 -6.17 11.93
C LEU A 145 18.31 -5.97 11.59
N ASN A 146 19.13 -5.58 12.57
CA ASN A 146 20.58 -5.44 12.43
C ASN A 146 21.33 -6.78 12.50
N GLY A 147 20.68 -7.90 12.86
CA GLY A 147 21.33 -9.18 13.10
C GLY A 147 22.10 -9.28 14.41
N GLU A 148 21.84 -8.37 15.35
CA GLU A 148 22.44 -8.36 16.70
C GLU A 148 21.72 -9.32 17.65
N ALA A 149 20.44 -9.60 17.43
CA ALA A 149 19.64 -10.61 18.11
C ALA A 149 19.11 -11.60 17.08
N ASN A 150 19.60 -12.84 17.13
CA ASN A 150 19.27 -13.88 16.15
C ASN A 150 18.42 -15.01 16.76
N LYS A 151 18.39 -15.11 18.08
CA LYS A 151 17.63 -16.11 18.83
C LYS A 151 16.64 -15.45 19.77
N TRP A 152 15.54 -16.13 20.04
CA TRP A 152 14.57 -15.68 21.03
C TRP A 152 15.18 -15.52 22.43
N SER A 153 16.18 -16.35 22.78
CA SER A 153 16.92 -16.25 24.03
C SER A 153 17.76 -14.96 24.16
N ASP A 154 18.12 -14.31 23.05
CA ASP A 154 18.87 -13.05 23.05
C ASP A 154 18.00 -11.89 23.57
N LEU A 155 16.69 -12.00 23.39
CA LEU A 155 15.71 -11.01 23.85
C LEU A 155 15.00 -11.44 25.14
N TYR A 156 14.69 -12.72 25.26
CA TYR A 156 13.94 -13.30 26.38
C TYR A 156 14.76 -14.42 27.01
N PRO A 157 15.58 -14.13 28.04
CA PRO A 157 16.38 -15.13 28.71
C PRO A 157 15.54 -16.32 29.18
N GLY A 158 15.94 -17.52 28.77
CA GLY A 158 15.19 -18.75 29.05
C GLY A 158 14.21 -19.19 27.96
N SER A 159 14.01 -18.41 26.92
CA SER A 159 13.23 -18.85 25.74
C SER A 159 13.89 -20.04 25.05
N LYS A 160 13.09 -21.06 24.70
CA LYS A 160 13.55 -22.28 24.03
C LYS A 160 13.15 -22.32 22.55
N ARG A 161 12.68 -21.20 21.95
CA ARG A 161 12.14 -21.15 20.58
C ARG A 161 13.16 -21.20 19.46
N GLY A 162 14.45 -21.18 19.76
CA GLY A 162 15.50 -21.21 18.76
C GLY A 162 15.68 -19.85 18.05
N ASP A 163 15.93 -19.93 16.75
CA ASP A 163 16.27 -18.76 15.94
C ASP A 163 15.01 -17.90 15.64
N ILE A 164 15.23 -16.58 15.56
CA ILE A 164 14.20 -15.65 15.10
C ILE A 164 14.27 -15.60 13.58
N THR A 165 13.10 -15.76 12.92
CA THR A 165 12.95 -15.55 11.48
C THR A 165 12.00 -14.40 11.24
N LEU A 166 12.49 -13.33 10.61
CA LEU A 166 11.64 -12.21 10.17
C LEU A 166 10.97 -12.57 8.84
N VAL A 167 9.67 -12.36 8.75
CA VAL A 167 8.89 -12.71 7.56
C VAL A 167 8.15 -11.49 7.07
N PHE A 168 8.46 -11.06 5.83
CA PHE A 168 7.78 -9.99 5.11
C PHE A 168 7.03 -10.55 3.90
N ASP A 169 6.10 -9.77 3.37
CA ASP A 169 5.39 -10.07 2.12
C ASP A 169 6.35 -10.11 0.92
N ASN A 170 7.09 -9.02 0.66
CA ASN A 170 8.12 -9.01 -0.39
C ASN A 170 9.26 -8.03 -0.05
N PRO A 171 10.45 -8.16 -0.71
CA PRO A 171 11.62 -7.35 -0.38
C PRO A 171 11.50 -5.85 -0.72
N LYS A 172 10.49 -5.47 -1.50
CA LYS A 172 10.26 -4.08 -1.97
C LYS A 172 8.89 -3.57 -1.55
N SER A 173 8.32 -4.15 -0.49
CA SER A 173 7.04 -3.75 0.06
C SER A 173 7.16 -2.50 0.93
N SER A 174 6.03 -1.88 1.15
CA SER A 174 5.92 -0.78 2.10
C SER A 174 6.25 -1.17 3.55
N ALA A 175 6.11 -2.45 3.92
CA ALA A 175 6.50 -2.95 5.23
C ALA A 175 8.03 -2.94 5.40
N VAL A 176 8.77 -3.39 4.38
CA VAL A 176 10.24 -3.35 4.36
C VAL A 176 10.73 -1.91 4.37
N HIS A 177 10.21 -1.04 3.49
CA HIS A 177 10.58 0.38 3.46
C HIS A 177 10.34 1.07 4.80
N PHE A 178 9.21 0.78 5.45
CA PHE A 178 8.91 1.35 6.76
C PHE A 178 9.97 0.98 7.82
N VAL A 179 10.37 -0.30 7.91
CA VAL A 179 11.37 -0.70 8.91
C VAL A 179 12.75 -0.14 8.59
N GLU A 180 13.12 -0.06 7.31
CA GLU A 180 14.37 0.57 6.89
C GLU A 180 14.40 2.07 7.20
N ASP A 181 13.38 2.80 6.82
CA ASP A 181 13.32 4.25 7.01
C ASP A 181 13.09 4.64 8.46
N SER A 182 12.08 4.05 9.11
CA SER A 182 11.60 4.51 10.44
C SER A 182 12.32 3.85 11.61
N ILE A 183 12.80 2.60 11.47
CA ILE A 183 13.47 1.88 12.56
C ILE A 183 14.98 1.90 12.38
N LEU A 184 15.47 1.68 11.16
CA LEU A 184 16.90 1.62 10.84
C LEU A 184 17.50 2.96 10.40
N GLY A 185 16.69 4.03 10.30
CA GLY A 185 17.15 5.38 9.94
C GLY A 185 17.71 5.46 8.50
N GLY A 186 17.10 4.75 7.56
CA GLY A 186 17.48 4.69 6.14
C GLY A 186 18.51 3.62 5.81
N ASN A 187 18.87 2.76 6.76
CA ASN A 187 19.79 1.65 6.50
C ASN A 187 19.03 0.38 6.12
N ALA A 188 19.65 -0.44 5.25
CA ALA A 188 19.10 -1.73 4.88
C ALA A 188 19.12 -2.74 6.04
N ILE A 189 18.19 -3.71 5.97
CA ILE A 189 18.14 -4.84 6.90
C ILE A 189 19.42 -5.67 6.76
N LYS A 190 20.09 -5.96 7.89
CA LYS A 190 21.34 -6.75 7.94
C LYS A 190 21.15 -8.18 8.43
N SER A 191 20.00 -8.49 9.05
CA SER A 191 19.67 -9.84 9.49
C SER A 191 19.74 -10.84 8.34
N GLN A 192 20.37 -12.00 8.60
CA GLN A 192 20.43 -13.09 7.61
C GLN A 192 19.17 -13.99 7.65
N ASN A 193 18.37 -13.88 8.72
CA ASN A 193 17.19 -14.69 8.93
C ASN A 193 15.92 -13.94 8.47
N VAL A 194 15.89 -13.52 7.20
CA VAL A 194 14.76 -12.81 6.60
C VAL A 194 14.17 -13.64 5.47
N VAL A 195 12.86 -13.81 5.50
CA VAL A 195 12.07 -14.53 4.48
C VAL A 195 11.10 -13.57 3.82
N ALA A 196 11.00 -13.62 2.51
CA ALA A 196 9.96 -12.97 1.71
C ALA A 196 8.92 -14.02 1.30
N ALA A 197 7.71 -13.90 1.82
CA ALA A 197 6.64 -14.87 1.61
C ALA A 197 5.77 -14.58 0.38
N GLN A 198 6.02 -13.48 -0.32
CA GLN A 198 5.34 -12.94 -1.51
C GLN A 198 4.02 -12.20 -1.24
N THR A 199 3.22 -12.63 -0.29
CA THR A 199 1.96 -11.95 0.10
C THR A 199 1.79 -11.92 1.61
N SER A 200 1.01 -10.95 2.11
CA SER A 200 0.68 -10.87 3.54
C SER A 200 -0.10 -12.10 4.04
N ALA A 201 -0.93 -12.71 3.18
CA ALA A 201 -1.61 -13.97 3.49
C ALA A 201 -0.63 -15.13 3.69
N GLU A 202 0.46 -15.17 2.92
CA GLU A 202 1.51 -16.19 3.06
C GLU A 202 2.41 -15.91 4.27
N VAL A 203 2.63 -14.66 4.65
CA VAL A 203 3.28 -14.30 5.93
C VAL A 203 2.50 -14.93 7.09
N ILE A 204 1.18 -14.75 7.13
CA ILE A 204 0.32 -15.33 8.17
C ILE A 204 0.48 -16.87 8.21
N LYS A 205 0.37 -17.53 7.06
CA LYS A 205 0.53 -19.00 6.95
C LYS A 205 1.91 -19.49 7.38
N TYR A 206 2.96 -18.70 7.11
CA TYR A 206 4.32 -19.03 7.52
C TYR A 206 4.44 -18.98 9.05
N VAL A 207 3.93 -17.92 9.67
CA VAL A 207 3.93 -17.73 11.12
C VAL A 207 3.10 -18.78 11.84
N GLU A 208 1.96 -19.21 11.28
CA GLU A 208 1.14 -20.32 11.81
C GLU A 208 1.92 -21.62 11.95
N LYS A 209 2.89 -21.86 11.07
CA LYS A 209 3.65 -23.11 10.98
C LYS A 209 5.02 -23.05 11.64
N THR A 210 5.52 -21.87 11.96
CA THR A 210 6.92 -21.67 12.41
C THR A 210 6.97 -20.95 13.74
N GLU A 211 7.32 -21.65 14.81
CA GLU A 211 7.30 -21.13 16.18
C GLU A 211 8.27 -19.95 16.42
N GLY A 212 9.41 -19.94 15.72
CA GLY A 212 10.42 -18.88 15.81
C GLY A 212 10.15 -17.66 14.92
N ALA A 213 9.09 -17.67 14.09
CA ALA A 213 8.84 -16.61 13.14
C ALA A 213 8.18 -15.37 13.78
N ILE A 214 8.60 -14.20 13.29
CA ILE A 214 7.93 -12.91 13.49
C ILE A 214 7.49 -12.42 12.11
N GLY A 215 6.18 -12.41 11.83
CA GLY A 215 5.63 -11.83 10.61
C GLY A 215 5.35 -10.34 10.79
N ILE A 216 5.58 -9.56 9.76
CA ILE A 216 5.34 -8.11 9.74
C ILE A 216 4.33 -7.82 8.63
N ILE A 217 3.13 -7.37 9.01
CA ILE A 217 2.00 -7.13 8.10
C ILE A 217 1.23 -5.86 8.49
N GLY A 218 0.41 -5.33 7.58
CA GLY A 218 -0.53 -4.25 7.92
C GLY A 218 -1.67 -4.72 8.82
N SER A 219 -2.16 -3.86 9.71
CA SER A 219 -3.24 -4.20 10.65
C SER A 219 -4.55 -4.60 9.95
N ASN A 220 -4.79 -4.14 8.73
CA ASN A 220 -5.96 -4.51 7.92
C ASN A 220 -6.02 -6.01 7.53
N TRP A 221 -4.93 -6.76 7.75
CA TRP A 221 -4.88 -8.22 7.54
C TRP A 221 -5.26 -9.04 8.78
N LEU A 222 -5.47 -8.40 9.93
CA LEU A 222 -5.69 -9.09 11.20
C LEU A 222 -7.14 -9.54 11.40
N ASN A 223 -8.09 -8.88 10.73
CA ASN A 223 -9.51 -9.18 10.91
C ASN A 223 -9.86 -10.58 10.38
N ASP A 224 -10.62 -11.33 11.17
CA ASP A 224 -11.21 -12.58 10.69
C ASP A 224 -12.41 -12.23 9.78
N LYS A 225 -12.27 -12.51 8.49
CA LYS A 225 -13.33 -12.26 7.49
C LYS A 225 -14.66 -12.98 7.77
N ARG A 226 -14.67 -13.96 8.67
CA ARG A 226 -15.88 -14.64 9.12
C ARG A 226 -16.65 -13.89 10.21
N ASP A 227 -15.98 -12.94 10.85
CA ASP A 227 -16.59 -12.08 11.85
C ASP A 227 -17.10 -10.79 11.18
N THR A 228 -18.41 -10.71 11.00
CA THR A 228 -19.08 -9.55 10.41
C THR A 228 -18.99 -8.28 11.28
N THR A 229 -18.57 -8.42 12.55
CA THR A 229 -18.34 -7.29 13.45
C THR A 229 -16.94 -6.68 13.31
N ASN A 230 -16.02 -7.37 12.64
CA ASN A 230 -14.61 -7.01 12.51
C ASN A 230 -13.87 -6.79 13.84
N LEU A 231 -14.31 -7.48 14.91
CA LEU A 231 -13.75 -7.36 16.26
C LEU A 231 -12.78 -8.48 16.61
N THR A 232 -12.79 -9.60 15.86
CA THR A 232 -11.90 -10.73 16.11
C THR A 232 -10.72 -10.76 15.15
N PHE A 233 -9.57 -11.15 15.67
CA PHE A 233 -8.36 -11.40 14.89
C PHE A 233 -8.24 -12.88 14.54
N ASN A 234 -7.42 -13.19 13.53
CA ASN A 234 -7.12 -14.57 13.16
C ASN A 234 -6.63 -15.38 14.37
N ALA A 235 -7.37 -16.46 14.73
CA ALA A 235 -7.15 -17.26 15.93
C ALA A 235 -5.86 -18.13 15.89
N ASN A 236 -5.22 -18.23 14.72
CA ASN A 236 -4.04 -19.10 14.54
C ASN A 236 -2.72 -18.38 14.81
N ILE A 237 -2.76 -17.08 14.97
CA ILE A 237 -1.59 -16.23 15.26
C ILE A 237 -1.81 -15.47 16.58
N ARG A 238 -0.73 -14.96 17.12
CA ARG A 238 -0.76 -14.05 18.26
C ARG A 238 -0.13 -12.71 17.87
N LEU A 239 -0.81 -11.65 18.24
CA LEU A 239 -0.36 -10.29 17.99
C LEU A 239 0.54 -9.84 19.16
N MET A 240 1.73 -9.36 18.84
CA MET A 240 2.64 -8.78 19.82
C MET A 240 2.23 -7.33 20.14
N SER A 241 2.44 -6.95 21.39
CA SER A 241 2.37 -5.54 21.81
C SER A 241 3.75 -4.90 21.66
N VAL A 242 3.80 -3.69 21.13
CA VAL A 242 5.06 -2.99 20.85
C VAL A 242 5.22 -1.79 21.79
N SER A 243 6.41 -1.69 22.39
CA SER A 243 6.80 -0.57 23.23
C SER A 243 7.72 0.38 22.49
N LYS A 244 7.48 1.69 22.63
CA LYS A 244 8.42 2.73 22.19
C LYS A 244 9.61 2.91 23.14
N TRP A 245 9.58 2.29 24.31
CA TRP A 245 10.62 2.33 25.31
C TRP A 245 11.60 1.16 25.15
N ASP A 246 12.81 1.28 25.67
CA ASP A 246 13.87 0.27 25.51
C ASP A 246 13.54 -1.10 26.13
N LYS A 247 12.71 -1.13 27.16
CA LYS A 247 12.24 -2.37 27.80
C LYS A 247 10.74 -2.49 27.70
N ALA A 248 10.29 -3.48 26.92
CA ALA A 248 8.88 -3.79 26.77
C ALA A 248 8.33 -4.56 27.99
N ASN A 249 7.13 -4.21 28.39
CA ASN A 249 6.33 -4.94 29.37
C ASN A 249 4.83 -4.69 29.13
N PRO A 250 3.91 -5.44 29.74
CA PRO A 250 2.48 -5.30 29.48
C PRO A 250 1.90 -3.90 29.80
N LYS A 251 2.56 -3.11 30.66
CA LYS A 251 2.06 -1.76 31.04
C LYS A 251 2.49 -0.66 30.07
N ASN A 252 3.53 -0.90 29.25
CA ASN A 252 4.09 0.09 28.33
C ASN A 252 4.16 -0.37 26.86
N SER A 253 3.42 -1.40 26.52
CA SER A 253 3.39 -1.97 25.18
C SER A 253 1.95 -2.06 24.68
N TRP A 254 1.72 -1.68 23.42
CA TRP A 254 0.40 -1.59 22.83
C TRP A 254 0.32 -2.39 21.53
N LYS A 255 -0.88 -2.83 21.21
CA LYS A 255 -1.22 -3.46 19.93
C LYS A 255 -1.64 -2.39 18.92
N PRO A 256 -1.63 -2.65 17.59
CA PRO A 256 -2.00 -1.68 16.55
C PRO A 256 -3.52 -1.42 16.50
N TYR A 257 -4.16 -1.21 17.65
CA TYR A 257 -5.57 -0.84 17.71
C TYR A 257 -5.73 0.65 17.45
N GLN A 258 -6.80 1.03 16.80
CA GLN A 258 -7.13 2.40 16.42
C GLN A 258 -6.93 3.41 17.55
N TYR A 259 -7.38 3.08 18.77
CA TYR A 259 -7.21 3.92 19.95
C TYR A 259 -5.72 4.21 20.25
N TYR A 260 -4.85 3.21 20.19
CA TYR A 260 -3.43 3.39 20.48
C TYR A 260 -2.66 4.06 19.33
N ILE A 261 -3.14 3.92 18.09
CA ILE A 261 -2.66 4.68 16.95
C ILE A 261 -3.06 6.15 17.12
N TYR A 262 -4.32 6.44 17.43
CA TYR A 262 -4.84 7.78 17.63
C TYR A 262 -4.14 8.53 18.78
N THR A 263 -3.90 7.87 19.90
CA THR A 263 -3.22 8.46 21.08
C THR A 263 -1.70 8.51 20.96
N GLY A 264 -1.10 8.02 19.84
CA GLY A 264 0.34 7.98 19.63
C GLY A 264 1.08 7.00 20.56
N ASN A 265 0.37 6.05 21.14
CA ASN A 265 0.97 5.03 22.00
C ASN A 265 1.59 3.89 21.20
N TYR A 266 0.96 3.47 20.09
CA TYR A 266 1.53 2.47 19.19
C TYR A 266 2.61 3.10 18.29
N PRO A 267 3.84 2.58 18.29
CA PRO A 267 4.95 3.27 17.62
C PRO A 267 5.09 2.98 16.11
N LEU A 268 4.56 1.86 15.61
CA LEU A 268 4.78 1.42 14.23
C LEU A 268 3.61 1.85 13.34
N VAL A 269 3.47 3.16 13.14
CA VAL A 269 2.35 3.75 12.38
C VAL A 269 2.85 4.32 11.06
N ARG A 270 2.15 3.98 9.96
CA ARG A 270 2.39 4.53 8.62
C ARG A 270 1.12 5.14 8.06
N THR A 271 1.26 6.08 7.14
CA THR A 271 0.12 6.70 6.46
C THR A 271 -0.08 6.05 5.11
N ILE A 272 -1.30 5.63 4.83
CA ILE A 272 -1.71 5.15 3.50
C ILE A 272 -2.05 6.36 2.65
N TYR A 273 -1.50 6.43 1.45
CA TYR A 273 -1.73 7.51 0.48
C TYR A 273 -2.34 6.97 -0.82
N ALA A 274 -3.19 7.78 -1.43
CA ALA A 274 -3.46 7.71 -2.86
C ALA A 274 -2.52 8.71 -3.57
N LEU A 275 -1.61 8.19 -4.39
CA LEU A 275 -0.78 9.00 -5.27
C LEU A 275 -1.41 9.02 -6.66
N LEU A 276 -1.73 10.22 -7.13
CA LEU A 276 -2.43 10.45 -8.38
C LEU A 276 -1.55 11.19 -9.37
N ASN A 277 -1.57 10.73 -10.61
CA ASN A 277 -1.03 11.42 -11.77
C ASN A 277 -2.06 11.39 -12.91
N ASP A 278 -3.29 11.78 -12.58
CA ASP A 278 -4.45 11.76 -13.49
C ASP A 278 -4.70 13.16 -14.10
N PRO A 279 -4.39 13.36 -15.39
CA PRO A 279 -4.50 14.67 -16.02
C PRO A 279 -5.94 15.11 -16.31
N VAL A 280 -6.92 14.19 -16.25
CA VAL A 280 -8.31 14.46 -16.61
C VAL A 280 -9.28 14.41 -15.44
N ASN A 281 -8.79 14.14 -14.21
CA ASN A 281 -9.62 13.94 -13.03
C ASN A 281 -10.76 12.93 -13.28
N GLY A 282 -10.44 11.82 -13.92
CA GLY A 282 -11.37 10.76 -14.27
C GLY A 282 -11.65 9.80 -13.12
N LEU A 283 -11.88 8.54 -13.46
CA LEU A 283 -12.23 7.50 -12.48
C LEU A 283 -11.16 7.23 -11.40
N PRO A 284 -9.84 7.33 -11.66
CA PRO A 284 -8.83 7.25 -10.61
C PRO A 284 -9.01 8.31 -9.52
N TRP A 285 -9.31 9.55 -9.94
CA TRP A 285 -9.61 10.65 -9.02
C TRP A 285 -10.92 10.39 -8.27
N GLY A 286 -11.96 9.91 -8.96
CA GLY A 286 -13.25 9.56 -8.38
C GLY A 286 -13.11 8.52 -7.27
N PHE A 287 -12.36 7.45 -7.51
CA PHE A 287 -12.14 6.40 -6.54
C PHE A 287 -11.33 6.90 -5.33
N ALA A 288 -10.22 7.61 -5.55
CA ALA A 288 -9.44 8.19 -4.45
C ALA A 288 -10.27 9.16 -3.58
N SER A 289 -11.10 10.00 -4.22
CA SER A 289 -12.00 10.92 -3.52
C SER A 289 -13.12 10.19 -2.76
N PHE A 290 -13.59 9.06 -3.28
CA PHE A 290 -14.55 8.22 -2.57
C PHE A 290 -13.95 7.66 -1.28
N ILE A 291 -12.73 7.11 -1.34
CA ILE A 291 -12.02 6.60 -0.15
C ILE A 291 -11.86 7.73 0.90
N ALA A 292 -11.57 8.95 0.47
CA ALA A 292 -11.46 10.12 1.35
C ALA A 292 -12.82 10.68 1.82
N SER A 293 -13.93 10.24 1.24
CA SER A 293 -15.27 10.69 1.61
C SER A 293 -15.75 10.11 2.96
N PRO A 294 -16.80 10.65 3.59
CA PRO A 294 -17.34 10.09 4.82
C PRO A 294 -17.71 8.60 4.73
N LYS A 295 -18.15 8.12 3.55
CA LYS A 295 -18.43 6.70 3.33
C LYS A 295 -17.16 5.85 3.31
N GLY A 296 -16.15 6.23 2.53
CA GLY A 296 -14.86 5.54 2.50
C GLY A 296 -14.20 5.54 3.89
N GLN A 297 -14.21 6.67 4.58
CA GLN A 297 -13.63 6.77 5.92
C GLN A 297 -14.37 5.89 6.95
N LEU A 298 -15.65 5.62 6.76
CA LEU A 298 -16.38 4.64 7.58
C LEU A 298 -15.96 3.20 7.27
N ILE A 299 -15.65 2.87 6.01
CA ILE A 299 -15.10 1.56 5.62
C ILE A 299 -13.71 1.40 6.25
N ILE A 300 -12.84 2.39 6.13
CA ILE A 300 -11.52 2.42 6.77
C ILE A 300 -11.64 2.17 8.29
N LEU A 301 -12.58 2.85 8.96
CA LEU A 301 -12.81 2.67 10.39
C LEU A 301 -13.23 1.24 10.73
N LYS A 302 -14.14 0.66 9.96
CA LYS A 302 -14.62 -0.72 10.15
C LYS A 302 -13.55 -1.77 9.85
N ALA A 303 -12.67 -1.49 8.90
CA ALA A 303 -11.52 -2.35 8.56
C ALA A 303 -10.40 -2.35 9.63
N GLY A 304 -10.57 -1.61 10.74
CA GLY A 304 -9.58 -1.54 11.82
C GLY A 304 -8.45 -0.54 11.59
N LEU A 305 -8.49 0.22 10.50
CA LEU A 305 -7.57 1.32 10.21
C LEU A 305 -8.06 2.62 10.84
N LEU A 306 -7.15 3.56 11.13
CA LEU A 306 -7.53 4.85 11.67
C LEU A 306 -7.80 5.84 10.51
N PRO A 307 -9.03 6.38 10.35
CA PRO A 307 -9.36 7.36 9.34
C PRO A 307 -8.55 8.65 9.46
N VAL A 308 -8.20 9.27 8.32
CA VAL A 308 -7.59 10.61 8.29
C VAL A 308 -8.66 11.71 8.32
N TYR A 309 -9.78 11.47 7.63
CA TYR A 309 -10.89 12.41 7.52
C TYR A 309 -12.07 11.91 8.35
N GLY A 310 -12.45 12.63 9.37
CA GLY A 310 -13.62 12.32 10.20
C GLY A 310 -13.45 12.78 11.64
N ASN A 311 -14.56 13.07 12.29
CA ASN A 311 -14.59 13.34 13.72
C ASN A 311 -14.61 12.00 14.47
N ILE A 312 -13.48 11.61 15.03
CA ILE A 312 -13.40 10.43 15.90
C ILE A 312 -13.79 10.86 17.31
N THR A 313 -14.92 10.36 17.80
CA THR A 313 -15.35 10.57 19.19
C THR A 313 -14.96 9.34 20.01
N ILE A 314 -14.05 9.51 20.95
CA ILE A 314 -13.74 8.48 21.94
C ILE A 314 -14.81 8.54 23.02
N ARG A 315 -15.43 7.40 23.31
CA ARG A 315 -16.36 7.25 24.42
C ARG A 315 -15.79 6.28 25.44
N ASP A 316 -15.69 6.73 26.69
CA ASP A 316 -15.42 5.82 27.78
C ASP A 316 -16.70 5.03 28.07
N VAL A 317 -16.64 3.72 27.87
CA VAL A 317 -17.74 2.83 28.22
C VAL A 317 -17.35 2.14 29.54
N ASN A 318 -18.00 2.50 30.62
CA ASN A 318 -17.91 1.71 31.84
C ASN A 318 -18.70 0.41 31.62
N VAL A 319 -17.98 -0.67 31.39
CA VAL A 319 -18.56 -2.02 31.42
C VAL A 319 -18.69 -2.34 32.92
N GLY A 320 -19.86 -2.13 33.44
CA GLY A 320 -20.17 -2.56 34.82
C GLY A 320 -19.89 -4.07 34.95
N GLU A 321 -19.26 -4.46 36.06
CA GLU A 321 -19.04 -5.84 36.48
C GLU A 321 -20.36 -6.62 36.64
#